data_9f2d804899d7cf5e4271ea01063e4e5a
#
_entry.id   9f2d804899d7cf5e4271ea01063e4e5a
#
_cell.length_a   1.000
_cell.length_b   1.000
_cell.length_c   1.000
_cell.angle_alpha   90.00
_cell.angle_beta   90.00
_cell.angle_gamma   90.00
#
_symmetry.space_group_name_H-M   'P 1'
#
loop_
_entity.id
_entity.type
_entity.pdbx_description
1 polymer ?
#
loop_
_entity_poly.entity_id
_entity_poly.type
_entity_poly.pdbx_seq_one_letter_code
_entity_poly.pdbx_strand_id
1 'polypeptide(L)'
;MKKRIPEILIILLLIIVSLCGILSLDFSNSCSYINQYGDEVKLFGSGIYKDDSYFKAPIFIGTDLCILFFVVPLFVISLIKDLRNSIENTQLRLVSIEAISLYYAVSLCIGVKYNRIFILYVILFSLLFFTLIKRMRNLSLNNYSFEMKKTDAVFLVFSGISLCVAWWPDIIPTILNGTSLKLIENYTTEPTYVLDLGIISPLCFISLFLMKKKESLGLVLYAILLQSIIVVSVMMITQSAVQFASGAQIPLPALISKSVIFIILGLFAAARDRRNCKFKKAD
;
A
#
# COMPACT_ATOMS: atom_id res chain seq x y z
N MET A 1 5.61 -27.43 -15.64
CA MET A 1 5.77 -26.50 -14.50
C MET A 1 5.93 -25.08 -15.04
N LYS A 2 5.00 -24.17 -14.77
CA LYS A 2 5.17 -22.75 -15.12
C LYS A 2 6.36 -22.23 -14.29
N LYS A 3 7.36 -21.65 -14.94
CA LYS A 3 8.50 -21.04 -14.23
C LYS A 3 8.00 -19.83 -13.45
N ARG A 4 8.00 -19.92 -12.13
CA ARG A 4 7.60 -18.84 -11.18
C ARG A 4 8.81 -18.04 -10.70
N ILE A 5 9.81 -17.90 -11.57
CA ILE A 5 11.05 -17.18 -11.28
C ILE A 5 10.77 -15.71 -10.89
N PRO A 6 9.91 -14.95 -11.62
CA PRO A 6 9.66 -13.56 -11.24
C PRO A 6 9.07 -13.42 -9.84
N GLU A 7 8.10 -14.26 -9.46
CA GLU A 7 7.47 -14.21 -8.13
C GLU A 7 8.46 -14.54 -7.01
N ILE A 8 9.37 -15.50 -7.24
CA ILE A 8 10.43 -15.82 -6.26
C ILE A 8 11.40 -14.64 -6.12
N LEU A 9 11.81 -14.03 -7.23
CA LEU A 9 12.68 -12.84 -7.21
C LEU A 9 12.02 -11.65 -6.51
N ILE A 10 10.72 -11.43 -6.74
CA ILE A 10 9.95 -10.39 -6.05
C ILE A 10 9.95 -10.64 -4.54
N ILE A 11 9.67 -11.87 -4.09
CA ILE A 11 9.67 -12.23 -2.67
C ILE A 11 11.04 -11.99 -2.05
N LEU A 12 12.12 -12.41 -2.72
CA LEU A 12 13.49 -12.18 -2.25
C LEU A 12 13.82 -10.69 -2.14
N LEU A 13 13.43 -9.88 -3.14
CA LEU A 13 13.65 -8.44 -3.10
C LEU A 13 12.81 -7.76 -2.02
N LEU A 14 11.55 -8.16 -1.81
CA LEU A 14 10.72 -7.66 -0.70
C LEU A 14 11.39 -7.93 0.64
N ILE A 15 11.95 -9.14 0.85
CA ILE A 15 12.68 -9.49 2.06
C ILE A 15 13.92 -8.61 2.22
N ILE A 16 14.76 -8.51 1.20
CA ILE A 16 16.02 -7.74 1.27
C ILE A 16 15.72 -6.27 1.55
N VAL A 17 14.82 -5.66 0.79
CA VAL A 17 14.49 -4.23 0.91
C VAL A 17 13.91 -3.91 2.28
N SER A 18 12.93 -4.69 2.75
CA SER A 18 12.31 -4.46 4.05
C SER A 18 13.26 -4.74 5.22
N LEU A 19 14.15 -5.73 5.12
CA LEU A 19 15.19 -5.97 6.12
C LEU A 19 16.17 -4.80 6.21
N CYS A 20 16.62 -4.26 5.07
CA CYS A 20 17.50 -3.08 5.06
C CYS A 20 16.81 -1.87 5.74
N GLY A 21 15.50 -1.70 5.54
CA GLY A 21 14.73 -0.65 6.20
C GLY A 21 14.63 -0.88 7.71
N ILE A 22 14.30 -2.08 8.15
CA ILE A 22 14.21 -2.44 9.59
C ILE A 22 15.55 -2.29 10.29
N LEU A 23 16.65 -2.67 9.64
CA LEU A 23 18.01 -2.51 10.19
C LEU A 23 18.43 -1.04 10.35
N SER A 24 17.65 -0.09 9.81
CA SER A 24 17.83 1.34 10.05
C SER A 24 17.26 1.82 11.38
N LEU A 25 16.62 0.95 12.17
CA LEU A 25 15.94 1.30 13.41
C LEU A 25 16.94 1.71 14.50
N ASP A 26 17.30 2.98 14.50
CA ASP A 26 18.16 3.62 15.50
C ASP A 26 17.74 5.09 15.63
N PHE A 27 17.27 5.50 16.79
CA PHE A 27 16.75 6.84 17.07
C PHE A 27 17.80 7.80 17.66
N SER A 28 19.06 7.36 17.82
CA SER A 28 20.12 8.11 18.53
C SER A 28 20.84 9.14 17.67
N ASN A 29 20.85 9.00 16.34
CA ASN A 29 21.75 9.71 15.43
C ASN A 29 21.08 10.85 14.64
N SER A 30 20.04 11.49 15.21
CA SER A 30 19.31 12.56 14.49
C SER A 30 20.17 13.84 14.36
N CYS A 31 20.03 14.53 13.22
CA CYS A 31 20.59 15.87 12.98
C CYS A 31 19.52 16.77 12.36
N SER A 32 19.73 18.09 12.47
CA SER A 32 18.83 19.09 11.86
C SER A 32 19.50 19.78 10.67
N TYR A 33 18.70 20.20 9.70
CA TYR A 33 19.13 21.07 8.61
C TYR A 33 18.00 22.00 8.18
N ILE A 34 18.32 23.07 7.47
CA ILE A 34 17.31 23.99 6.91
C ILE A 34 16.92 23.50 5.51
N ASN A 35 15.63 23.27 5.29
CA ASN A 35 15.10 22.79 4.00
C ASN A 35 15.01 23.93 2.97
N GLN A 36 14.57 23.59 1.74
CA GLN A 36 14.40 24.53 0.61
C GLN A 36 13.33 25.61 0.86
N TYR A 37 12.54 25.49 1.89
CA TYR A 37 11.50 26.46 2.28
C TYR A 37 11.92 27.34 3.45
N GLY A 38 13.11 27.12 4.02
CA GLY A 38 13.63 27.84 5.17
C GLY A 38 13.24 27.26 6.53
N ASP A 39 12.60 26.09 6.55
CA ASP A 39 12.20 25.42 7.79
C ASP A 39 13.31 24.51 8.32
N GLU A 40 13.47 24.45 9.65
CA GLU A 40 14.35 23.48 10.28
C GLU A 40 13.70 22.10 10.28
N VAL A 41 14.34 21.13 9.63
CA VAL A 41 13.89 19.74 9.54
C VAL A 41 14.87 18.83 10.27
N LYS A 42 14.34 18.00 11.17
CA LYS A 42 15.11 16.96 11.84
C LYS A 42 15.19 15.72 10.95
N LEU A 43 16.41 15.27 10.63
CA LEU A 43 16.68 14.05 9.89
C LEU A 43 16.82 12.85 10.82
N PHE A 44 16.53 11.67 10.28
CA PHE A 44 16.57 10.41 11.02
C PHE A 44 18.00 10.00 11.41
N GLY A 45 18.95 10.15 10.50
CA GLY A 45 20.40 10.00 10.76
C GLY A 45 20.92 8.56 10.71
N SER A 46 20.07 7.54 10.57
CA SER A 46 20.49 6.13 10.65
C SER A 46 20.09 5.30 9.44
N GLY A 47 20.96 4.36 9.06
CA GLY A 47 20.74 3.34 8.05
C GLY A 47 20.46 3.87 6.65
N ILE A 48 19.55 3.21 5.93
CA ILE A 48 19.15 3.63 4.59
C ILE A 48 18.21 4.83 4.61
N TYR A 49 17.56 5.12 5.75
CA TYR A 49 16.65 6.25 5.95
C TYR A 49 17.34 7.46 6.63
N LYS A 50 18.67 7.49 6.68
CA LYS A 50 19.44 8.54 7.38
C LYS A 50 19.10 9.96 6.90
N ASP A 51 18.83 10.14 5.61
CA ASP A 51 18.51 11.40 4.97
C ASP A 51 17.00 11.69 4.89
N ASP A 52 16.17 10.76 5.35
CA ASP A 52 14.74 10.94 5.51
C ASP A 52 14.40 11.71 6.79
N SER A 53 13.24 12.36 6.84
CA SER A 53 12.85 13.12 8.02
C SER A 53 12.58 12.19 9.21
N TYR A 54 12.79 12.74 10.41
CA TYR A 54 12.54 12.06 11.68
C TYR A 54 11.05 11.69 11.86
N PHE A 55 10.16 12.38 11.18
CA PHE A 55 8.75 12.08 11.16
C PHE A 55 8.40 10.90 10.22
N LYS A 56 9.01 10.87 9.00
CA LYS A 56 8.65 9.87 7.97
C LYS A 56 9.45 8.57 8.03
N ALA A 57 10.72 8.61 8.42
CA ALA A 57 11.53 7.40 8.52
C ALA A 57 10.88 6.31 9.41
N PRO A 58 10.31 6.61 10.59
CA PRO A 58 9.55 5.64 11.37
C PRO A 58 8.33 5.04 10.64
N ILE A 59 7.67 5.83 9.77
CA ILE A 59 6.56 5.34 8.93
C ILE A 59 7.10 4.32 7.92
N PHE A 60 8.21 4.60 7.25
CA PHE A 60 8.83 3.68 6.32
C PHE A 60 9.26 2.38 7.00
N ILE A 61 9.91 2.47 8.17
CA ILE A 61 10.31 1.29 8.97
C ILE A 61 9.08 0.48 9.41
N GLY A 62 8.01 1.16 9.84
CA GLY A 62 6.74 0.50 10.18
C GLY A 62 6.09 -0.19 8.98
N THR A 63 6.22 0.41 7.78
CA THR A 63 5.79 -0.22 6.53
C THR A 63 6.62 -1.46 6.23
N ASP A 64 7.95 -1.39 6.38
CA ASP A 64 8.86 -2.52 6.16
C ASP A 64 8.56 -3.70 7.10
N LEU A 65 8.22 -3.42 8.36
CA LEU A 65 7.75 -4.44 9.30
C LEU A 65 6.48 -5.14 8.80
N CYS A 66 5.50 -4.37 8.31
CA CYS A 66 4.29 -4.95 7.72
C CYS A 66 4.60 -5.78 6.48
N ILE A 67 5.47 -5.29 5.59
CA ILE A 67 5.88 -6.03 4.38
C ILE A 67 6.55 -7.34 4.76
N LEU A 68 7.55 -7.31 5.64
CA LEU A 68 8.32 -8.51 5.99
C LEU A 68 7.49 -9.54 6.74
N PHE A 69 6.73 -9.13 7.74
CA PHE A 69 6.05 -10.06 8.66
C PHE A 69 4.61 -10.38 8.27
N PHE A 70 4.00 -9.61 7.37
CA PHE A 70 2.62 -9.84 6.95
C PHE A 70 2.49 -10.10 5.45
N VAL A 71 2.98 -9.20 4.58
CA VAL A 71 2.80 -9.32 3.13
C VAL A 71 3.63 -10.46 2.54
N VAL A 72 4.91 -10.59 2.91
CA VAL A 72 5.79 -11.67 2.42
C VAL A 72 5.24 -13.05 2.77
N PRO A 73 4.86 -13.37 4.02
CA PRO A 73 4.21 -14.64 4.33
C PRO A 73 2.93 -14.89 3.54
N LEU A 74 2.07 -13.89 3.36
CA LEU A 74 0.87 -14.01 2.53
C LEU A 74 1.21 -14.31 1.07
N PHE A 75 2.26 -13.68 0.53
CA PHE A 75 2.71 -13.92 -0.84
C PHE A 75 3.20 -15.36 -1.01
N VAL A 76 4.06 -15.82 -0.10
CA VAL A 76 4.59 -17.20 -0.10
C VAL A 76 3.45 -18.22 -0.01
N ILE A 77 2.53 -18.05 0.93
CA ILE A 77 1.38 -18.96 1.10
C ILE A 77 0.51 -18.96 -0.16
N SER A 78 0.25 -17.80 -0.76
CA SER A 78 -0.57 -17.69 -1.97
C SER A 78 0.12 -18.31 -3.18
N LEU A 79 1.44 -18.13 -3.30
CA LEU A 79 2.25 -18.74 -4.34
C LEU A 79 2.26 -20.27 -4.21
N ILE A 80 2.45 -20.82 -3.00
CA ILE A 80 2.42 -22.28 -2.75
C ILE A 80 1.04 -22.84 -3.08
N LYS A 81 -0.04 -22.15 -2.69
CA LYS A 81 -1.40 -22.60 -3.02
C LYS A 81 -1.65 -22.63 -4.53
N ASP A 82 -1.20 -21.60 -5.25
CA ASP A 82 -1.33 -21.55 -6.70
C ASP A 82 -0.47 -22.59 -7.42
N LEU A 83 0.71 -22.92 -6.89
CA LEU A 83 1.56 -23.99 -7.40
C LEU A 83 0.92 -25.38 -7.23
N ARG A 84 0.25 -25.60 -6.10
CA ARG A 84 -0.44 -26.89 -5.82
C ARG A 84 -1.73 -27.04 -6.61
N ASN A 85 -2.51 -25.99 -6.68
CA ASN A 85 -3.78 -25.98 -7.40
C ASN A 85 -4.07 -24.57 -7.92
N SER A 86 -3.75 -24.36 -9.21
CA SER A 86 -3.94 -23.06 -9.85
C SER A 86 -5.41 -22.92 -10.27
N ILE A 87 -6.20 -22.43 -9.34
CA ILE A 87 -7.60 -22.03 -9.54
C ILE A 87 -7.72 -20.52 -9.57
N GLU A 88 -8.84 -20.03 -10.08
CA GLU A 88 -9.12 -18.60 -10.22
C GLU A 88 -8.92 -17.82 -8.91
N ASN A 89 -9.37 -18.37 -7.78
CA ASN A 89 -9.18 -17.75 -6.45
C ASN A 89 -7.72 -17.60 -6.03
N THR A 90 -6.85 -18.59 -6.34
CA THR A 90 -5.43 -18.47 -6.01
C THR A 90 -4.74 -17.45 -6.89
N GLN A 91 -5.12 -17.39 -8.16
CA GLN A 91 -4.60 -16.37 -9.10
C GLN A 91 -5.05 -14.97 -8.72
N LEU A 92 -6.31 -14.77 -8.31
CA LEU A 92 -6.83 -13.49 -7.86
C LEU A 92 -6.12 -12.99 -6.59
N ARG A 93 -5.83 -13.88 -5.64
CA ARG A 93 -5.03 -13.55 -4.45
C ARG A 93 -3.61 -13.11 -4.82
N LEU A 94 -2.96 -13.79 -5.76
CA LEU A 94 -1.64 -13.39 -6.24
C LEU A 94 -1.67 -12.00 -6.90
N VAL A 95 -2.66 -11.74 -7.77
CA VAL A 95 -2.86 -10.41 -8.37
C VAL A 95 -2.98 -9.34 -7.29
N SER A 96 -3.78 -9.59 -6.26
CA SER A 96 -3.99 -8.62 -5.17
C SER A 96 -2.71 -8.36 -4.39
N ILE A 97 -1.95 -9.41 -4.05
CA ILE A 97 -0.69 -9.26 -3.30
C ILE A 97 0.38 -8.58 -4.15
N GLU A 98 0.46 -8.89 -5.45
CA GLU A 98 1.35 -8.20 -6.38
C GLU A 98 1.00 -6.71 -6.51
N ALA A 99 -0.29 -6.37 -6.57
CA ALA A 99 -0.75 -4.97 -6.63
C ALA A 99 -0.38 -4.17 -5.36
N ILE A 100 -0.56 -4.78 -4.17
CA ILE A 100 -0.18 -4.17 -2.89
C ILE A 100 1.34 -4.00 -2.80
N SER A 101 2.10 -5.02 -3.21
CA SER A 101 3.56 -4.95 -3.25
C SER A 101 4.05 -3.91 -4.24
N LEU A 102 3.32 -3.69 -5.35
CA LEU A 102 3.61 -2.63 -6.31
C LEU A 102 3.40 -1.24 -5.69
N TYR A 103 2.31 -1.04 -4.94
CA TYR A 103 2.08 0.20 -4.20
C TYR A 103 3.27 0.52 -3.28
N TYR A 104 3.75 -0.46 -2.51
CA TYR A 104 4.94 -0.32 -1.67
C TYR A 104 6.18 0.03 -2.48
N ALA A 105 6.47 -0.68 -3.58
CA ALA A 105 7.64 -0.44 -4.40
C ALA A 105 7.64 0.97 -5.03
N VAL A 106 6.47 1.45 -5.51
CA VAL A 106 6.31 2.81 -6.03
C VAL A 106 6.54 3.83 -4.92
N SER A 107 5.96 3.60 -3.73
CA SER A 107 6.14 4.49 -2.58
C SER A 107 7.61 4.65 -2.19
N LEU A 108 8.42 3.59 -2.27
CA LEU A 108 9.87 3.66 -2.04
C LEU A 108 10.59 4.42 -3.15
N CYS A 109 10.24 4.16 -4.42
CA CYS A 109 10.91 4.81 -5.56
C CYS A 109 10.74 6.34 -5.57
N ILE A 110 9.59 6.84 -5.11
CA ILE A 110 9.26 8.28 -5.22
C ILE A 110 9.14 8.98 -3.87
N GLY A 111 9.11 8.24 -2.75
CA GLY A 111 8.84 8.78 -1.42
C GLY A 111 10.00 8.75 -0.44
N VAL A 112 10.96 7.88 -0.65
CA VAL A 112 12.16 7.76 0.18
C VAL A 112 13.29 8.59 -0.43
N LYS A 113 14.11 9.23 0.40
CA LYS A 113 15.31 9.91 -0.09
C LYS A 113 16.26 8.94 -0.77
N TYR A 114 16.95 9.43 -1.82
CA TYR A 114 17.92 8.61 -2.55
C TYR A 114 18.95 7.98 -1.60
N ASN A 115 19.09 6.66 -1.69
CA ASN A 115 19.97 5.89 -0.81
C ASN A 115 20.69 4.76 -1.55
N ARG A 116 21.57 4.05 -0.84
CA ARG A 116 22.48 3.03 -1.42
C ARG A 116 21.77 1.85 -2.08
N ILE A 117 20.50 1.56 -1.72
CA ILE A 117 19.75 0.44 -2.27
C ILE A 117 18.65 0.88 -3.26
N PHE A 118 18.68 2.16 -3.70
CA PHE A 118 17.68 2.70 -4.63
C PHE A 118 17.47 1.83 -5.88
N ILE A 119 18.56 1.27 -6.43
CA ILE A 119 18.46 0.38 -7.59
C ILE A 119 17.61 -0.86 -7.31
N LEU A 120 17.59 -1.38 -6.08
CA LEU A 120 16.75 -2.51 -5.70
C LEU A 120 15.27 -2.12 -5.70
N TYR A 121 14.94 -0.88 -5.32
CA TYR A 121 13.56 -0.36 -5.43
C TYR A 121 13.10 -0.34 -6.88
N VAL A 122 13.95 0.16 -7.79
CA VAL A 122 13.64 0.22 -9.23
C VAL A 122 13.47 -1.18 -9.82
N ILE A 123 14.32 -2.14 -9.47
CA ILE A 123 14.21 -3.53 -9.92
C ILE A 123 12.93 -4.16 -9.37
N LEU A 124 12.63 -3.98 -8.09
CA LEU A 124 11.41 -4.49 -7.45
C LEU A 124 10.16 -3.91 -8.14
N PHE A 125 10.13 -2.59 -8.34
CA PHE A 125 9.05 -1.91 -9.05
C PHE A 125 8.85 -2.49 -10.46
N SER A 126 9.92 -2.61 -11.23
CA SER A 126 9.87 -3.13 -12.61
C SER A 126 9.34 -4.57 -12.65
N LEU A 127 9.87 -5.45 -11.79
CA LEU A 127 9.43 -6.85 -11.73
C LEU A 127 7.95 -6.95 -11.34
N LEU A 128 7.50 -6.20 -10.34
CA LEU A 128 6.10 -6.19 -9.90
C LEU A 128 5.19 -5.67 -11.00
N PHE A 129 5.54 -4.54 -11.63
CA PHE A 129 4.75 -3.90 -12.68
C PHE A 129 4.51 -4.86 -13.86
N PHE A 130 5.57 -5.44 -14.42
CA PHE A 130 5.45 -6.32 -15.58
C PHE A 130 4.85 -7.69 -15.21
N THR A 131 5.09 -8.20 -14.00
CA THR A 131 4.48 -9.45 -13.54
C THR A 131 2.98 -9.26 -13.34
N LEU A 132 2.54 -8.16 -12.74
CA LEU A 132 1.14 -7.81 -12.56
C LEU A 132 0.41 -7.69 -13.90
N ILE A 133 0.96 -6.94 -14.88
CA ILE A 133 0.38 -6.82 -16.23
C ILE A 133 0.22 -8.19 -16.87
N LYS A 134 1.28 -9.00 -16.85
CA LYS A 134 1.25 -10.35 -17.42
C LYS A 134 0.20 -11.23 -16.75
N ARG A 135 0.06 -11.15 -15.42
CA ARG A 135 -0.92 -11.92 -14.67
C ARG A 135 -2.34 -11.47 -14.96
N MET A 136 -2.60 -10.16 -14.95
CA MET A 136 -3.91 -9.59 -15.29
C MET A 136 -4.36 -10.00 -16.69
N ARG A 137 -3.47 -9.98 -17.67
CA ARG A 137 -3.75 -10.41 -19.05
C ARG A 137 -4.10 -11.90 -19.14
N ASN A 138 -3.48 -12.74 -18.31
CA ASN A 138 -3.68 -14.19 -18.32
C ASN A 138 -4.82 -14.65 -17.40
N LEU A 139 -5.40 -13.75 -16.63
CA LEU A 139 -6.54 -14.06 -15.77
C LEU A 139 -7.77 -14.30 -16.66
N SER A 140 -8.37 -15.50 -16.57
CA SER A 140 -9.60 -15.81 -17.30
C SER A 140 -10.77 -15.12 -16.57
N LEU A 141 -11.18 -13.97 -17.09
CA LEU A 141 -12.21 -13.14 -16.46
C LEU A 141 -13.64 -13.63 -16.79
N ASN A 142 -13.78 -14.55 -17.75
CA ASN A 142 -15.09 -14.95 -18.30
C ASN A 142 -15.90 -15.89 -17.37
N ASN A 143 -15.31 -16.40 -16.30
CA ASN A 143 -15.92 -17.42 -15.44
C ASN A 143 -16.35 -16.87 -14.07
N TYR A 144 -16.29 -15.54 -13.85
CA TYR A 144 -16.68 -14.96 -12.58
C TYR A 144 -18.14 -14.48 -12.61
N SER A 145 -19.01 -15.16 -11.89
CA SER A 145 -20.29 -14.61 -11.51
C SER A 145 -20.23 -14.09 -10.08
N PHE A 146 -20.57 -12.84 -9.89
CA PHE A 146 -20.62 -12.20 -8.59
C PHE A 146 -21.94 -11.45 -8.44
N GLU A 147 -22.63 -11.70 -7.33
CA GLU A 147 -23.77 -10.91 -6.93
C GLU A 147 -23.34 -9.79 -5.99
N MET A 148 -23.30 -8.57 -6.50
CA MET A 148 -22.93 -7.38 -5.74
C MET A 148 -24.01 -7.09 -4.70
N LYS A 149 -23.64 -7.05 -3.43
CA LYS A 149 -24.53 -6.62 -2.33
C LYS A 149 -24.46 -5.09 -2.16
N LYS A 150 -25.53 -4.51 -1.60
CA LYS A 150 -25.56 -3.09 -1.25
C LYS A 150 -24.37 -2.68 -0.36
N THR A 151 -23.93 -3.59 0.53
CA THR A 151 -22.76 -3.38 1.40
C THR A 151 -21.45 -3.22 0.63
N ASP A 152 -21.29 -3.87 -0.52
CA ASP A 152 -20.08 -3.74 -1.36
C ASP A 152 -20.04 -2.37 -2.02
N ALA A 153 -21.20 -1.91 -2.51
CA ALA A 153 -21.31 -0.57 -3.08
C ALA A 153 -21.03 0.52 -2.03
N VAL A 154 -21.59 0.38 -0.84
CA VAL A 154 -21.35 1.32 0.28
C VAL A 154 -19.87 1.32 0.66
N PHE A 155 -19.26 0.15 0.76
CA PHE A 155 -17.81 0.03 1.06
C PHE A 155 -16.95 0.75 0.03
N LEU A 156 -17.18 0.53 -1.27
CA LEU A 156 -16.41 1.17 -2.34
C LEU A 156 -16.58 2.70 -2.34
N VAL A 157 -17.81 3.18 -2.23
CA VAL A 157 -18.08 4.63 -2.17
C VAL A 157 -17.45 5.24 -0.93
N PHE A 158 -17.65 4.62 0.24
CA PHE A 158 -17.10 5.14 1.48
C PHE A 158 -15.56 5.13 1.47
N SER A 159 -14.92 4.06 0.98
CA SER A 159 -13.46 3.99 0.86
C SER A 159 -12.93 5.06 -0.09
N GLY A 160 -13.53 5.24 -1.28
CA GLY A 160 -13.09 6.25 -2.24
C GLY A 160 -13.22 7.68 -1.69
N ILE A 161 -14.36 8.01 -1.06
CA ILE A 161 -14.56 9.33 -0.46
C ILE A 161 -13.65 9.55 0.75
N SER A 162 -13.45 8.53 1.60
CA SER A 162 -12.59 8.65 2.79
C SER A 162 -11.16 9.03 2.45
N LEU A 163 -10.60 8.53 1.34
CA LEU A 163 -9.27 8.90 0.88
C LEU A 163 -9.19 10.38 0.48
N CYS A 164 -10.22 10.89 -0.23
CA CYS A 164 -10.29 12.32 -0.55
C CYS A 164 -10.40 13.17 0.73
N VAL A 165 -11.29 12.80 1.64
CA VAL A 165 -11.49 13.52 2.89
C VAL A 165 -10.24 13.48 3.78
N ALA A 166 -9.46 12.39 3.72
CA ALA A 166 -8.22 12.26 4.51
C ALA A 166 -7.13 13.24 4.08
N TRP A 167 -7.03 13.58 2.79
CA TRP A 167 -5.90 14.34 2.24
C TRP A 167 -6.25 15.77 1.82
N TRP A 168 -7.48 16.07 1.44
CA TRP A 168 -7.88 17.42 1.04
C TRP A 168 -7.70 18.49 2.10
N PRO A 169 -7.91 18.25 3.42
CA PRO A 169 -7.63 19.24 4.45
C PRO A 169 -6.17 19.72 4.48
N ASP A 170 -5.24 18.87 4.09
CA ASP A 170 -3.83 19.24 4.01
C ASP A 170 -3.51 19.97 2.67
N ILE A 171 -4.14 19.56 1.58
CA ILE A 171 -3.83 20.05 0.21
C ILE A 171 -4.53 21.37 -0.11
N ILE A 172 -5.84 21.49 0.15
CA ILE A 172 -6.64 22.64 -0.28
C ILE A 172 -6.11 23.98 0.29
N PRO A 173 -5.80 24.09 1.59
CA PRO A 173 -5.27 25.33 2.15
C PRO A 173 -3.95 25.77 1.49
N THR A 174 -3.08 24.82 1.14
CA THR A 174 -1.78 25.16 0.53
C THR A 174 -1.95 25.67 -0.90
N ILE A 175 -2.89 25.11 -1.67
CA ILE A 175 -3.22 25.60 -3.01
C ILE A 175 -3.79 27.02 -2.94
N LEU A 176 -4.73 27.27 -2.02
CA LEU A 176 -5.38 28.58 -1.88
C LEU A 176 -4.43 29.67 -1.41
N ASN A 177 -3.49 29.33 -0.53
CA ASN A 177 -2.54 30.27 0.05
C ASN A 177 -1.21 30.37 -0.70
N GLY A 178 -0.97 29.52 -1.72
CA GLY A 178 0.30 29.44 -2.44
C GLY A 178 1.48 29.02 -1.56
N THR A 179 1.24 28.18 -0.54
CA THR A 179 2.26 27.72 0.40
C THR A 179 2.61 26.26 0.17
N SER A 180 3.74 25.77 0.72
CA SER A 180 4.08 24.35 0.76
C SER A 180 3.20 23.58 1.75
N LEU A 181 3.16 22.26 1.61
CA LEU A 181 2.53 21.38 2.60
C LEU A 181 3.30 21.47 3.92
N LYS A 182 2.60 21.61 5.04
CA LYS A 182 3.20 21.75 6.38
C LYS A 182 4.15 20.59 6.74
N LEU A 183 3.83 19.37 6.30
CA LEU A 183 4.63 18.16 6.56
C LEU A 183 5.41 17.70 5.32
N ILE A 184 5.66 18.59 4.36
CA ILE A 184 6.50 18.23 3.19
C ILE A 184 7.96 18.07 3.60
N GLU A 185 8.39 18.77 4.65
CA GLU A 185 9.72 18.69 5.24
C GLU A 185 10.85 18.79 4.18
N ASN A 186 11.57 17.69 3.92
CA ASN A 186 12.66 17.64 2.95
C ASN A 186 12.28 16.91 1.64
N TYR A 187 10.99 16.65 1.42
CA TYR A 187 10.50 15.95 0.22
C TYR A 187 10.02 16.93 -0.84
N THR A 188 9.91 16.44 -2.09
CA THR A 188 9.40 17.22 -3.23
C THR A 188 7.92 16.99 -3.45
N THR A 189 7.40 15.83 -3.05
CA THR A 189 5.98 15.46 -3.15
C THR A 189 5.63 14.47 -2.04
N GLU A 190 4.34 14.21 -1.90
CA GLU A 190 3.80 13.22 -0.98
C GLU A 190 3.25 12.02 -1.76
N PRO A 191 3.99 10.90 -1.84
CA PRO A 191 3.60 9.74 -2.65
C PRO A 191 2.24 9.17 -2.29
N THR A 192 1.90 9.19 -1.00
CA THR A 192 0.62 8.68 -0.50
C THR A 192 -0.54 9.47 -1.12
N TYR A 193 -0.42 10.81 -1.20
CA TYR A 193 -1.47 11.63 -1.81
C TYR A 193 -1.64 11.30 -3.31
N VAL A 194 -0.52 11.14 -4.02
CA VAL A 194 -0.52 10.80 -5.45
C VAL A 194 -1.18 9.42 -5.68
N LEU A 195 -0.80 8.42 -4.93
CA LEU A 195 -1.29 7.06 -5.09
C LEU A 195 -2.74 6.93 -4.63
N ASP A 196 -3.09 7.50 -3.48
CA ASP A 196 -4.42 7.37 -2.91
C ASP A 196 -5.46 8.16 -3.70
N LEU A 197 -5.17 9.42 -4.05
CA LEU A 197 -6.10 10.27 -4.80
C LEU A 197 -6.10 9.97 -6.30
N GLY A 198 -4.92 9.64 -6.87
CA GLY A 198 -4.77 9.42 -8.31
C GLY A 198 -5.08 8.00 -8.77
N ILE A 199 -4.96 7.01 -7.89
CA ILE A 199 -5.15 5.59 -8.23
C ILE A 199 -6.22 4.94 -7.36
N ILE A 200 -6.03 4.84 -6.04
CA ILE A 200 -6.87 4.00 -5.19
C ILE A 200 -8.31 4.53 -5.10
N SER A 201 -8.49 5.83 -4.87
CA SER A 201 -9.83 6.44 -4.82
C SER A 201 -10.58 6.30 -6.16
N PRO A 202 -10.02 6.64 -7.33
CA PRO A 202 -10.67 6.38 -8.62
C PRO A 202 -10.98 4.90 -8.87
N LEU A 203 -10.08 3.98 -8.49
CA LEU A 203 -10.30 2.54 -8.64
C LEU A 203 -11.50 2.05 -7.83
N CYS A 204 -11.80 2.65 -6.68
CA CYS A 204 -13.02 2.33 -5.93
C CYS A 204 -14.29 2.61 -6.75
N PHE A 205 -14.36 3.78 -7.40
CA PHE A 205 -15.52 4.16 -8.23
C PHE A 205 -15.58 3.38 -9.55
N ILE A 206 -14.43 3.16 -10.20
CA ILE A 206 -14.33 2.34 -11.42
C ILE A 206 -14.77 0.90 -11.12
N SER A 207 -14.28 0.30 -10.04
CA SER A 207 -14.68 -1.04 -9.61
C SER A 207 -16.19 -1.13 -9.41
N LEU A 208 -16.79 -0.15 -8.70
CA LEU A 208 -18.23 -0.08 -8.49
C LEU A 208 -19.01 0.00 -9.80
N PHE A 209 -18.56 0.84 -10.73
CA PHE A 209 -19.20 1.01 -12.03
C PHE A 209 -19.16 -0.28 -12.86
N LEU A 210 -18.00 -0.93 -12.94
CA LEU A 210 -17.84 -2.18 -13.67
C LEU A 210 -18.61 -3.34 -13.03
N MET A 211 -18.64 -3.39 -11.68
CA MET A 211 -19.46 -4.39 -10.98
C MET A 211 -20.95 -4.21 -11.23
N LYS A 212 -21.45 -2.97 -11.30
CA LYS A 212 -22.86 -2.70 -11.68
C LYS A 212 -23.15 -3.15 -13.11
N LYS A 213 -22.20 -3.05 -14.00
CA LYS A 213 -22.29 -3.58 -15.38
C LYS A 213 -22.08 -5.09 -15.47
N LYS A 214 -21.84 -5.76 -14.35
CA LYS A 214 -21.50 -7.21 -14.30
C LYS A 214 -20.23 -7.58 -15.07
N GLU A 215 -19.31 -6.63 -15.23
CA GLU A 215 -18.01 -6.88 -15.84
C GLU A 215 -17.05 -7.52 -14.82
N SER A 216 -16.43 -8.61 -15.22
CA SER A 216 -15.51 -9.39 -14.36
C SER A 216 -14.29 -8.61 -13.88
N LEU A 217 -13.82 -7.61 -14.66
CA LEU A 217 -12.74 -6.71 -14.24
C LEU A 217 -13.11 -5.94 -12.97
N GLY A 218 -14.37 -5.52 -12.83
CA GLY A 218 -14.85 -4.85 -11.61
C GLY A 218 -14.67 -5.70 -10.36
N LEU A 219 -14.90 -7.01 -10.47
CA LEU A 219 -14.68 -7.96 -9.38
C LEU A 219 -13.20 -8.12 -9.04
N VAL A 220 -12.33 -8.18 -10.04
CA VAL A 220 -10.88 -8.26 -9.83
C VAL A 220 -10.37 -7.04 -9.09
N LEU A 221 -10.77 -5.83 -9.53
CA LEU A 221 -10.43 -4.57 -8.86
C LEU A 221 -10.97 -4.53 -7.44
N TYR A 222 -12.21 -4.99 -7.23
CA TYR A 222 -12.80 -5.09 -5.89
C TYR A 222 -11.99 -6.01 -4.96
N ALA A 223 -11.56 -7.17 -5.44
CA ALA A 223 -10.73 -8.09 -4.65
C ALA A 223 -9.36 -7.48 -4.31
N ILE A 224 -8.73 -6.77 -5.26
CA ILE A 224 -7.50 -6.03 -5.02
C ILE A 224 -7.73 -4.99 -3.91
N LEU A 225 -8.78 -4.18 -4.01
CA LEU A 225 -9.10 -3.14 -3.04
C LEU A 225 -9.40 -3.70 -1.64
N LEU A 226 -10.15 -4.81 -1.54
CA LEU A 226 -10.40 -5.46 -0.25
C LEU A 226 -9.09 -5.89 0.42
N GLN A 227 -8.22 -6.57 -0.32
CA GLN A 227 -6.95 -7.04 0.23
C GLN A 227 -5.99 -5.88 0.53
N SER A 228 -5.98 -4.82 -0.30
CA SER A 228 -5.20 -3.61 -0.04
C SER A 228 -5.60 -2.93 1.26
N ILE A 229 -6.89 -2.78 1.51
CA ILE A 229 -7.37 -2.16 2.76
C ILE A 229 -7.03 -3.01 3.99
N ILE A 230 -7.08 -4.35 3.90
CA ILE A 230 -6.63 -5.24 4.98
C ILE A 230 -5.14 -4.99 5.29
N VAL A 231 -4.29 -4.96 4.26
CA VAL A 231 -2.85 -4.74 4.44
C VAL A 231 -2.57 -3.33 4.98
N VAL A 232 -3.22 -2.30 4.43
CA VAL A 232 -3.07 -0.92 4.90
C VAL A 232 -3.48 -0.79 6.37
N SER A 233 -4.53 -1.49 6.81
CA SER A 233 -4.93 -1.49 8.22
C SER A 233 -3.85 -2.06 9.15
N VAL A 234 -3.20 -3.16 8.74
CA VAL A 234 -2.06 -3.72 9.49
C VAL A 234 -0.85 -2.76 9.43
N MET A 235 -0.60 -2.18 8.26
CA MET A 235 0.48 -1.22 8.04
C MET A 235 0.33 0.03 8.92
N MET A 236 -0.87 0.56 9.08
CA MET A 236 -1.16 1.68 9.97
C MET A 236 -0.82 1.36 11.43
N ILE A 237 -1.05 0.13 11.88
CA ILE A 237 -0.69 -0.31 13.24
C ILE A 237 0.83 -0.34 13.41
N THR A 238 1.56 -0.96 12.48
CA THR A 238 3.04 -1.04 12.55
C THR A 238 3.70 0.31 12.42
N GLN A 239 3.22 1.18 11.52
CA GLN A 239 3.68 2.56 11.38
C GLN A 239 3.49 3.36 12.67
N SER A 240 2.28 3.32 13.23
CA SER A 240 1.96 4.03 14.48
C SER A 240 2.81 3.54 15.65
N ALA A 241 3.07 2.23 15.74
CA ALA A 241 3.91 1.65 16.79
C ALA A 241 5.36 2.16 16.70
N VAL A 242 5.94 2.18 15.49
CA VAL A 242 7.33 2.67 15.31
C VAL A 242 7.41 4.18 15.52
N GLN A 243 6.43 4.97 15.03
CA GLN A 243 6.38 6.41 15.28
C GLN A 243 6.26 6.72 16.77
N PHE A 244 5.43 5.99 17.50
CA PHE A 244 5.32 6.16 18.95
C PHE A 244 6.64 5.82 19.66
N ALA A 245 7.28 4.72 19.29
CA ALA A 245 8.58 4.31 19.84
C ALA A 245 9.70 5.32 19.54
N SER A 246 9.64 6.02 18.41
CA SER A 246 10.63 7.05 18.04
C SER A 246 10.51 8.34 18.85
N GLY A 247 9.42 8.54 19.57
CA GLY A 247 9.12 9.82 20.24
C GLY A 247 8.77 10.96 19.27
N ALA A 248 8.43 10.66 18.01
CA ALA A 248 8.01 11.66 17.04
C ALA A 248 6.76 12.40 17.55
N GLN A 249 6.75 13.73 17.40
CA GLN A 249 5.58 14.53 17.75
C GLN A 249 4.47 14.31 16.73
N ILE A 250 3.46 13.53 17.11
CA ILE A 250 2.33 13.21 16.25
C ILE A 250 1.10 13.96 16.77
N PRO A 251 0.35 14.65 15.91
CA PRO A 251 -0.95 15.18 16.29
C PRO A 251 -1.91 14.01 16.60
N LEU A 252 -1.97 13.61 17.87
CA LEU A 252 -2.74 12.45 18.33
C LEU A 252 -4.17 12.36 17.78
N PRO A 253 -4.97 13.48 17.75
CA PRO A 253 -6.33 13.40 17.20
C PRO A 253 -6.37 13.00 15.73
N ALA A 254 -5.44 13.50 14.92
CA ALA A 254 -5.36 13.18 13.50
C ALA A 254 -4.89 11.72 13.27
N LEU A 255 -3.93 11.24 14.05
CA LEU A 255 -3.47 9.87 13.99
C LEU A 255 -4.57 8.90 14.38
N ILE A 256 -5.26 9.15 15.49
CA ILE A 256 -6.32 8.27 16.00
C ILE A 256 -7.48 8.22 14.99
N SER A 257 -7.94 9.35 14.48
CA SER A 257 -9.06 9.38 13.54
C SER A 257 -8.74 8.63 12.24
N LYS A 258 -7.56 8.85 11.66
CA LYS A 258 -7.12 8.14 10.45
C LYS A 258 -6.98 6.63 10.72
N SER A 259 -6.31 6.24 11.81
CA SER A 259 -6.08 4.81 12.14
C SER A 259 -7.39 4.07 12.40
N VAL A 260 -8.32 4.65 13.13
CA VAL A 260 -9.62 4.03 13.45
C VAL A 260 -10.42 3.78 12.17
N ILE A 261 -10.48 4.75 11.24
CA ILE A 261 -11.20 4.59 9.98
C ILE A 261 -10.60 3.41 9.18
N PHE A 262 -9.28 3.36 9.01
CA PHE A 262 -8.63 2.27 8.27
C PHE A 262 -8.80 0.91 8.95
N ILE A 263 -8.76 0.83 10.29
CA ILE A 263 -8.98 -0.42 11.02
C ILE A 263 -10.42 -0.91 10.83
N ILE A 264 -11.41 -0.05 10.91
CA ILE A 264 -12.83 -0.41 10.69
C ILE A 264 -13.02 -0.92 9.25
N LEU A 265 -12.47 -0.21 8.25
CA LEU A 265 -12.51 -0.64 6.86
C LEU A 265 -11.79 -1.98 6.66
N GLY A 266 -10.65 -2.19 7.31
CA GLY A 266 -9.90 -3.45 7.25
C GLY A 266 -10.65 -4.63 7.85
N LEU A 267 -11.31 -4.44 8.98
CA LEU A 267 -12.16 -5.46 9.59
C LEU A 267 -13.36 -5.82 8.69
N PHE A 268 -14.00 -4.81 8.08
CA PHE A 268 -15.06 -5.04 7.12
C PHE A 268 -14.53 -5.80 5.89
N ALA A 269 -13.39 -5.38 5.34
CA ALA A 269 -12.77 -6.02 4.20
C ALA A 269 -12.40 -7.47 4.50
N ALA A 270 -11.83 -7.77 5.67
CA ALA A 270 -11.48 -9.12 6.09
C ALA A 270 -12.71 -10.01 6.27
N ALA A 271 -13.79 -9.48 6.85
CA ALA A 271 -15.05 -10.20 6.97
C ALA A 271 -15.68 -10.50 5.61
N ARG A 272 -15.49 -9.60 4.64
CA ARG A 272 -16.03 -9.74 3.30
C ARG A 272 -15.19 -10.66 2.43
N ASP A 273 -13.86 -10.58 2.49
CA ASP A 273 -12.93 -11.46 1.76
C ASP A 273 -13.17 -12.94 2.11
N ARG A 274 -13.38 -13.26 3.39
CA ARG A 274 -13.73 -14.63 3.83
C ARG A 274 -15.03 -15.16 3.24
N ARG A 275 -16.03 -14.32 3.02
CA ARG A 275 -17.34 -14.70 2.47
C ARG A 275 -17.33 -14.82 0.95
N ASN A 276 -16.53 -14.02 0.27
CA ASN A 276 -16.47 -13.94 -1.19
C ASN A 276 -15.52 -14.96 -1.83
N CYS A 277 -14.70 -15.68 -1.04
CA CYS A 277 -13.84 -16.77 -1.53
C CYS A 277 -14.63 -17.98 -2.13
N LYS A 278 -15.96 -17.92 -2.16
CA LYS A 278 -16.81 -18.85 -2.89
C LYS A 278 -17.29 -18.21 -4.19
N PHE A 279 -16.38 -18.01 -5.13
CA PHE A 279 -16.79 -17.70 -6.50
C PHE A 279 -17.53 -18.91 -7.06
N LYS A 280 -18.83 -18.76 -7.32
CA LYS A 280 -19.59 -19.78 -8.06
C LYS A 280 -19.12 -19.71 -9.51
N LYS A 281 -18.74 -20.88 -10.08
CA LYS A 281 -18.73 -21.01 -11.53
C LYS A 281 -20.08 -20.55 -12.05
N ALA A 282 -20.08 -19.71 -13.08
CA ALA A 282 -21.28 -19.52 -13.87
C ALA A 282 -21.57 -20.89 -14.52
N ASP A 283 -22.76 -21.43 -14.23
CA ASP A 283 -23.27 -22.63 -14.90
C ASP A 283 -23.45 -22.36 -16.38
#